data_d26c57640bd6d08680d845efc43161c1
#
_entry.id   d26c57640bd6d08680d845efc43161c1
#
_cell.length_a   1.000
_cell.length_b   1.000
_cell.length_c   1.000
_cell.angle_alpha   90.00
_cell.angle_beta   90.00
_cell.angle_gamma   90.00
#
_symmetry.space_group_name_H-M   'P 1'
#
loop_
_entity.id
_entity.type
_entity.pdbx_description
1 polymer ?
#
loop_
_entity_poly.entity_id
_entity_poly.type
_entity_poly.pdbx_seq_one_letter_code
_entity_poly.pdbx_strand_id
1 'polypeptide(L)'
;MWKLTKVAAVAAVLAAAVAAHAGEVEVLHYWTSGGEAKSAAELKKMMQAKGHTWRDFAVAGGGGDSAMTVLKSRVISGNPPSAAQVKGPAIQEWASEGVLGNMDALAKSEKWDEALPKVVADVMKYKGNYVAAPVNVHRVNWIWASSDALKKAGVAAMPKTWDEFFAAADKLKAAGLIPVAHGGQNWQDFTTFESVVLGVGGPKFYQDALVKLDDKAINSDTMKKSLETFRRIKTYTDPGAPGRDWNLATAMLIQGKAGFQLMGDWAKGEFIAANKAPGKDFQCAAAPGTANAFTFNVDSFILFKLKDAAAQKAQSDLASSIMSPEFQEVFNLNKGSIPVRTGQKMDKFDDCAKASAKDFADTAKSGGLVPSVAHGMAIAPATEGAIKDAVSQFWNDDKVSVADAMKKIATAAKTK
;
A
#
# COMPACT_ATOMS: atom_id res chain seq x y z
N MET A 1 -28.36 -1.13 -57.57
CA MET A 1 -28.25 -0.09 -56.51
C MET A 1 -28.95 -0.44 -55.15
N TRP A 2 -29.92 -1.33 -55.10
CA TRP A 2 -30.70 -1.61 -53.88
C TRP A 2 -30.03 -2.53 -52.85
N LYS A 3 -29.07 -3.40 -53.28
CA LYS A 3 -28.37 -4.32 -52.36
C LYS A 3 -27.23 -3.65 -51.57
N LEU A 4 -26.64 -2.57 -52.08
CA LEU A 4 -25.54 -1.83 -51.38
C LEU A 4 -26.05 -0.94 -50.23
N THR A 5 -27.27 -0.41 -50.36
CA THR A 5 -27.86 0.42 -49.31
C THR A 5 -28.26 -0.37 -48.06
N LYS A 6 -28.63 -1.66 -48.19
CA LYS A 6 -29.01 -2.51 -47.05
C LYS A 6 -27.75 -2.95 -46.25
N VAL A 7 -26.60 -3.16 -46.87
CA VAL A 7 -25.36 -3.54 -46.21
C VAL A 7 -24.79 -2.33 -45.41
N ALA A 8 -24.88 -1.12 -45.96
CA ALA A 8 -24.44 0.09 -45.25
C ALA A 8 -25.32 0.40 -44.02
N ALA A 9 -26.63 0.15 -44.07
CA ALA A 9 -27.52 0.35 -42.95
C ALA A 9 -27.29 -0.65 -41.79
N VAL A 10 -26.97 -1.91 -42.10
CA VAL A 10 -26.65 -2.93 -41.10
C VAL A 10 -25.29 -2.64 -40.43
N ALA A 11 -24.27 -2.18 -41.17
CA ALA A 11 -22.99 -1.81 -40.64
C ALA A 11 -23.09 -0.55 -39.74
N ALA A 12 -23.91 0.43 -40.10
CA ALA A 12 -24.16 1.62 -39.27
C ALA A 12 -24.90 1.29 -37.97
N VAL A 13 -25.83 0.35 -37.97
CA VAL A 13 -26.57 -0.10 -36.79
C VAL A 13 -25.64 -0.91 -35.84
N LEU A 14 -24.75 -1.73 -36.37
CA LEU A 14 -23.73 -2.44 -35.54
C LEU A 14 -22.71 -1.50 -34.94
N ALA A 15 -22.25 -0.47 -35.66
CA ALA A 15 -21.35 0.54 -35.14
C ALA A 15 -22.02 1.42 -34.05
N ALA A 16 -23.31 1.76 -34.22
CA ALA A 16 -24.09 2.49 -33.23
C ALA A 16 -24.35 1.65 -31.95
N ALA A 17 -24.52 0.33 -32.07
CA ALA A 17 -24.74 -0.54 -30.93
C ALA A 17 -23.46 -0.71 -30.05
N VAL A 18 -22.28 -0.61 -30.63
CA VAL A 18 -21.00 -0.64 -29.87
C VAL A 18 -20.75 0.72 -29.19
N ALA A 19 -21.16 1.84 -29.81
CA ALA A 19 -21.00 3.17 -29.20
C ALA A 19 -21.95 3.42 -28.01
N ALA A 20 -23.05 2.68 -27.90
CA ALA A 20 -24.08 2.87 -26.86
C ALA A 20 -23.66 2.39 -25.45
N HIS A 21 -22.49 1.82 -25.27
CA HIS A 21 -22.00 1.28 -24.00
C HIS A 21 -20.70 1.91 -23.49
N ALA A 22 -20.10 2.85 -24.24
CA ALA A 22 -18.91 3.58 -23.85
C ALA A 22 -19.25 4.59 -22.75
N GLY A 23 -18.66 4.43 -21.57
CA GLY A 23 -18.77 5.39 -20.48
C GLY A 23 -17.42 6.00 -20.16
N GLU A 24 -17.41 7.12 -19.46
CA GLU A 24 -16.20 7.71 -18.89
C GLU A 24 -16.06 7.26 -17.44
N VAL A 25 -14.82 6.94 -17.05
CA VAL A 25 -14.44 6.67 -15.67
C VAL A 25 -13.29 7.59 -15.26
N GLU A 26 -13.54 8.46 -14.29
CA GLU A 26 -12.52 9.29 -13.65
C GLU A 26 -12.05 8.57 -12.37
N VAL A 27 -10.75 8.31 -12.27
CA VAL A 27 -10.16 7.51 -11.19
C VAL A 27 -9.14 8.33 -10.42
N LEU A 28 -9.48 8.69 -9.18
CA LEU A 28 -8.56 9.37 -8.27
C LEU A 28 -7.66 8.35 -7.60
N HIS A 29 -6.36 8.53 -7.74
CA HIS A 29 -5.33 7.71 -7.11
C HIS A 29 -4.06 8.51 -6.82
N TYR A 30 -3.12 7.94 -6.05
CA TYR A 30 -1.84 8.58 -5.71
C TYR A 30 -0.63 7.75 -6.15
N TRP A 31 -0.79 6.86 -7.13
CA TRP A 31 0.28 6.06 -7.73
C TRP A 31 1.01 6.88 -8.79
N THR A 32 2.09 7.56 -8.40
CA THR A 32 2.81 8.51 -9.25
C THR A 32 4.29 8.18 -9.47
N SER A 33 4.85 7.22 -8.73
CA SER A 33 6.22 6.74 -8.96
C SER A 33 6.34 5.86 -10.20
N GLY A 34 7.55 5.50 -10.60
CA GLY A 34 7.80 4.74 -11.82
C GLY A 34 7.08 3.39 -11.89
N GLY A 35 7.18 2.58 -10.83
CA GLY A 35 6.51 1.28 -10.74
C GLY A 35 4.99 1.42 -10.58
N GLU A 36 4.55 2.41 -9.80
CA GLU A 36 3.14 2.68 -9.55
C GLU A 36 2.40 3.15 -10.81
N ALA A 37 2.98 4.11 -11.54
CA ALA A 37 2.39 4.62 -12.79
C ALA A 37 2.26 3.52 -13.86
N LYS A 38 3.25 2.60 -13.96
CA LYS A 38 3.16 1.43 -14.83
C LYS A 38 2.00 0.53 -14.44
N SER A 39 1.81 0.29 -13.15
CA SER A 39 0.71 -0.53 -12.64
C SER A 39 -0.66 0.09 -12.94
N ALA A 40 -0.84 1.41 -12.70
CA ALA A 40 -2.07 2.13 -13.02
C ALA A 40 -2.38 2.12 -14.52
N ALA A 41 -1.34 2.18 -15.37
CA ALA A 41 -1.49 2.14 -16.82
C ALA A 41 -2.10 0.82 -17.33
N GLU A 42 -1.91 -0.30 -16.62
CA GLU A 42 -2.53 -1.57 -17.01
C GLU A 42 -4.05 -1.52 -16.82
N LEU A 43 -4.54 -0.92 -15.73
CA LEU A 43 -5.97 -0.74 -15.51
C LEU A 43 -6.58 0.18 -16.59
N LYS A 44 -5.90 1.28 -16.90
CA LYS A 44 -6.28 2.18 -17.99
C LYS A 44 -6.41 1.45 -19.34
N LYS A 45 -5.41 0.63 -19.70
CA LYS A 45 -5.45 -0.18 -20.94
C LYS A 45 -6.66 -1.12 -20.98
N MET A 46 -6.95 -1.80 -19.86
CA MET A 46 -8.10 -2.70 -19.77
C MET A 46 -9.42 -1.97 -19.98
N MET A 47 -9.57 -0.78 -19.38
CA MET A 47 -10.78 0.03 -19.55
C MET A 47 -10.93 0.53 -20.99
N GLN A 48 -9.85 0.99 -21.60
CA GLN A 48 -9.83 1.40 -23.02
C GLN A 48 -10.14 0.24 -23.97
N ALA A 49 -9.63 -0.96 -23.68
CA ALA A 49 -9.96 -2.16 -24.46
C ALA A 49 -11.44 -2.56 -24.38
N LYS A 50 -12.13 -2.19 -23.31
CA LYS A 50 -13.60 -2.33 -23.15
C LYS A 50 -14.38 -1.18 -23.79
N GLY A 51 -13.70 -0.22 -24.43
CA GLY A 51 -14.31 0.94 -25.12
C GLY A 51 -14.61 2.12 -24.21
N HIS A 52 -14.18 2.11 -22.94
CA HIS A 52 -14.41 3.21 -22.02
C HIS A 52 -13.35 4.30 -22.13
N THR A 53 -13.74 5.54 -21.83
CA THR A 53 -12.81 6.67 -21.67
C THR A 53 -12.26 6.68 -20.26
N TRP A 54 -10.95 6.67 -20.13
CA TRP A 54 -10.24 6.81 -18.85
C TRP A 54 -9.82 8.26 -18.62
N ARG A 55 -10.23 8.83 -17.49
CA ARG A 55 -9.72 10.11 -16.99
C ARG A 55 -8.80 9.87 -15.80
N ASP A 56 -7.52 10.14 -15.99
CA ASP A 56 -6.54 10.12 -14.91
C ASP A 56 -6.79 11.27 -13.94
N PHE A 57 -6.82 10.94 -12.66
CA PHE A 57 -6.84 11.91 -11.59
C PHE A 57 -5.78 11.52 -10.54
N ALA A 58 -4.52 11.58 -10.95
CA ALA A 58 -3.39 11.27 -10.09
C ALA A 58 -3.03 12.48 -9.21
N VAL A 59 -2.94 12.26 -7.89
CA VAL A 59 -2.56 13.28 -6.90
C VAL A 59 -1.36 12.79 -6.12
N ALA A 60 -0.20 13.39 -6.37
CA ALA A 60 1.04 13.01 -5.70
C ALA A 60 1.10 13.51 -4.25
N GLY A 61 1.85 12.80 -3.40
CA GLY A 61 2.32 13.25 -2.09
C GLY A 61 1.58 12.65 -0.88
N GLY A 62 2.32 12.64 0.24
CA GLY A 62 1.82 12.31 1.56
C GLY A 62 1.32 10.87 1.76
N GLY A 63 1.75 9.90 0.92
CA GLY A 63 1.24 8.53 1.04
C GLY A 63 -0.28 8.41 0.82
N GLY A 64 -0.91 9.42 0.18
CA GLY A 64 -2.34 9.51 -0.06
C GLY A 64 -3.03 10.67 0.66
N ASP A 65 -2.41 11.33 1.63
CA ASP A 65 -3.05 12.41 2.41
C ASP A 65 -3.50 13.59 1.53
N SER A 66 -2.66 13.96 0.54
CA SER A 66 -3.01 14.99 -0.45
C SER A 66 -4.22 14.58 -1.30
N ALA A 67 -4.27 13.33 -1.75
CA ALA A 67 -5.38 12.78 -2.52
C ALA A 67 -6.69 12.77 -1.72
N MET A 68 -6.64 12.41 -0.44
CA MET A 68 -7.81 12.42 0.45
C MET A 68 -8.35 13.84 0.70
N THR A 69 -7.47 14.84 0.80
CA THR A 69 -7.87 16.25 0.89
C THR A 69 -8.62 16.70 -0.36
N VAL A 70 -8.10 16.38 -1.54
CA VAL A 70 -8.74 16.67 -2.83
C VAL A 70 -10.07 15.93 -2.96
N LEU A 71 -10.13 14.65 -2.57
CA LEU A 71 -11.35 13.84 -2.61
C LEU A 71 -12.46 14.47 -1.76
N LYS A 72 -12.16 14.85 -0.51
CA LYS A 72 -13.12 15.52 0.37
C LYS A 72 -13.68 16.79 -0.26
N SER A 73 -12.82 17.64 -0.82
CA SER A 73 -13.25 18.87 -1.51
C SER A 73 -14.19 18.58 -2.69
N ARG A 74 -13.87 17.57 -3.51
CA ARG A 74 -14.69 17.16 -4.67
C ARG A 74 -16.05 16.63 -4.25
N VAL A 75 -16.11 15.80 -3.21
CA VAL A 75 -17.39 15.24 -2.71
C VAL A 75 -18.26 16.33 -2.10
N ILE A 76 -17.69 17.23 -1.27
CA ILE A 76 -18.43 18.36 -0.67
C ILE A 76 -19.01 19.29 -1.75
N SER A 77 -18.27 19.52 -2.84
CA SER A 77 -18.76 20.32 -3.97
C SER A 77 -19.77 19.61 -4.88
N GLY A 78 -20.17 18.37 -4.55
CA GLY A 78 -21.13 17.58 -5.33
C GLY A 78 -20.58 17.03 -6.64
N ASN A 79 -19.24 17.00 -6.82
CA ASN A 79 -18.56 16.52 -8.02
C ASN A 79 -17.52 15.43 -7.67
N PRO A 80 -17.92 14.28 -7.10
CA PRO A 80 -17.01 13.18 -6.82
C PRO A 80 -16.45 12.57 -8.12
N PRO A 81 -15.24 11.95 -8.10
CA PRO A 81 -14.79 11.13 -9.20
C PRO A 81 -15.64 9.86 -9.33
N SER A 82 -15.50 9.13 -10.44
CA SER A 82 -16.17 7.83 -10.58
C SER A 82 -15.67 6.81 -9.56
N ALA A 83 -14.37 6.79 -9.33
CA ALA A 83 -13.72 5.93 -8.35
C ALA A 83 -12.60 6.66 -7.63
N ALA A 84 -12.29 6.26 -6.40
CA ALA A 84 -11.16 6.79 -5.64
C ALA A 84 -10.43 5.68 -4.89
N GLN A 85 -9.11 5.77 -4.85
CA GLN A 85 -8.27 4.91 -4.04
C GLN A 85 -8.44 5.26 -2.56
N VAL A 86 -9.04 4.34 -1.78
CA VAL A 86 -9.30 4.49 -0.34
C VAL A 86 -9.05 3.15 0.34
N LYS A 87 -8.60 3.17 1.60
CA LYS A 87 -8.19 1.98 2.35
C LYS A 87 -8.86 1.89 3.71
N GLY A 88 -8.98 0.66 4.21
CA GLY A 88 -9.33 0.34 5.60
C GLY A 88 -10.57 1.06 6.14
N PRO A 89 -10.53 1.55 7.39
CA PRO A 89 -11.64 2.24 8.05
C PRO A 89 -12.19 3.46 7.30
N ALA A 90 -11.37 4.15 6.49
CA ALA A 90 -11.86 5.26 5.68
C ALA A 90 -12.93 4.83 4.66
N ILE A 91 -12.92 3.56 4.20
CA ILE A 91 -14.00 3.01 3.36
C ILE A 91 -15.33 3.07 4.10
N GLN A 92 -15.32 2.72 5.41
CA GLN A 92 -16.49 2.72 6.27
C GLN A 92 -17.03 4.14 6.49
N GLU A 93 -16.13 5.12 6.67
CA GLU A 93 -16.50 6.53 6.80
C GLU A 93 -17.22 7.03 5.54
N TRP A 94 -16.62 6.85 4.35
CA TRP A 94 -17.27 7.22 3.08
C TRP A 94 -18.60 6.51 2.85
N ALA A 95 -18.69 5.22 3.21
CA ALA A 95 -19.94 4.48 3.07
C ALA A 95 -21.03 4.97 4.01
N SER A 96 -20.68 5.42 5.22
CA SER A 96 -21.62 5.97 6.20
C SER A 96 -22.28 7.27 5.74
N GLU A 97 -21.57 8.07 4.91
CA GLU A 97 -22.11 9.27 4.26
C GLU A 97 -23.13 8.96 3.16
N GLY A 98 -23.31 7.69 2.80
CA GLY A 98 -24.29 7.27 1.82
C GLY A 98 -23.95 7.65 0.37
N VAL A 99 -22.71 8.06 0.09
CA VAL A 99 -22.24 8.51 -1.25
C VAL A 99 -21.75 7.39 -2.15
N LEU A 100 -21.52 6.18 -1.60
CA LEU A 100 -20.96 5.05 -2.35
C LEU A 100 -22.04 4.20 -3.02
N GLY A 101 -21.69 3.66 -4.19
CA GLY A 101 -22.46 2.66 -4.92
C GLY A 101 -22.38 1.28 -4.24
N ASN A 102 -23.38 0.45 -4.52
CA ASN A 102 -23.41 -0.96 -4.07
C ASN A 102 -22.93 -1.86 -5.20
N MET A 103 -22.01 -2.77 -4.89
CA MET A 103 -21.41 -3.70 -5.85
C MET A 103 -21.87 -5.15 -5.65
N ASP A 104 -22.85 -5.43 -4.80
CA ASP A 104 -23.25 -6.80 -4.44
C ASP A 104 -23.69 -7.65 -5.62
N ALA A 105 -24.41 -7.07 -6.59
CA ALA A 105 -24.82 -7.80 -7.78
C ALA A 105 -23.62 -8.32 -8.57
N LEU A 106 -22.60 -7.47 -8.77
CA LEU A 106 -21.36 -7.84 -9.42
C LEU A 106 -20.56 -8.84 -8.55
N ALA A 107 -20.36 -8.52 -7.28
CA ALA A 107 -19.62 -9.36 -6.35
C ALA A 107 -20.20 -10.78 -6.24
N LYS A 108 -21.53 -10.90 -6.25
CA LYS A 108 -22.22 -12.19 -6.25
C LYS A 108 -22.03 -12.94 -7.58
N SER A 109 -22.17 -12.25 -8.72
CA SER A 109 -22.01 -12.87 -10.05
C SER A 109 -20.59 -13.37 -10.29
N GLU A 110 -19.58 -12.69 -9.74
CA GLU A 110 -18.16 -13.01 -9.86
C GLU A 110 -17.60 -13.76 -8.64
N LYS A 111 -18.46 -14.13 -7.66
CA LYS A 111 -18.12 -14.92 -6.48
C LYS A 111 -16.97 -14.33 -5.66
N TRP A 112 -17.04 -13.05 -5.35
CA TRP A 112 -15.97 -12.35 -4.62
C TRP A 112 -15.70 -12.95 -3.24
N ASP A 113 -16.72 -13.45 -2.52
CA ASP A 113 -16.54 -14.08 -1.21
C ASP A 113 -15.73 -15.41 -1.30
N GLU A 114 -15.76 -16.09 -2.44
CA GLU A 114 -14.94 -17.28 -2.69
C GLU A 114 -13.53 -16.90 -3.19
N ALA A 115 -13.43 -15.78 -3.91
CA ALA A 115 -12.21 -15.32 -4.55
C ALA A 115 -11.29 -14.52 -3.62
N LEU A 116 -11.78 -14.01 -2.49
CA LEU A 116 -11.04 -13.15 -1.58
C LEU A 116 -10.79 -13.83 -0.22
N PRO A 117 -9.61 -13.61 0.39
CA PRO A 117 -9.42 -13.92 1.80
C PRO A 117 -10.43 -13.14 2.66
N LYS A 118 -10.98 -13.79 3.70
CA LYS A 118 -12.00 -13.16 4.55
C LYS A 118 -11.58 -11.80 5.10
N VAL A 119 -10.33 -11.66 5.54
CA VAL A 119 -9.79 -10.41 6.07
C VAL A 119 -9.83 -9.27 5.05
N VAL A 120 -9.68 -9.57 3.76
CA VAL A 120 -9.80 -8.59 2.67
C VAL A 120 -11.28 -8.30 2.38
N ALA A 121 -12.09 -9.34 2.21
CA ALA A 121 -13.53 -9.21 1.93
C ALA A 121 -14.26 -8.37 3.00
N ASP A 122 -13.93 -8.58 4.28
CA ASP A 122 -14.55 -7.86 5.40
C ASP A 122 -14.27 -6.34 5.34
N VAL A 123 -13.06 -5.94 4.96
CA VAL A 123 -12.68 -4.51 4.81
C VAL A 123 -13.42 -3.84 3.64
N MET A 124 -13.73 -4.60 2.58
CA MET A 124 -14.43 -4.08 1.39
C MET A 124 -15.94 -3.90 1.58
N LYS A 125 -16.48 -4.34 2.72
CA LYS A 125 -17.93 -4.33 3.00
C LYS A 125 -18.31 -3.28 4.03
N TYR A 126 -19.44 -2.63 3.80
CA TYR A 126 -20.14 -1.80 4.77
C TYR A 126 -21.53 -2.39 5.06
N LYS A 127 -21.81 -2.71 6.34
CA LYS A 127 -23.06 -3.38 6.75
C LYS A 127 -23.38 -4.63 5.92
N GLY A 128 -22.33 -5.40 5.59
CA GLY A 128 -22.45 -6.64 4.82
C GLY A 128 -22.45 -6.48 3.30
N ASN A 129 -22.50 -5.26 2.75
CA ASN A 129 -22.55 -5.00 1.32
C ASN A 129 -21.19 -4.55 0.78
N TYR A 130 -20.77 -5.02 -0.39
CA TYR A 130 -19.55 -4.57 -1.06
C TYR A 130 -19.68 -3.12 -1.53
N VAL A 131 -18.75 -2.28 -1.10
CA VAL A 131 -18.66 -0.84 -1.44
C VAL A 131 -17.29 -0.46 -1.98
N ALA A 132 -16.35 -1.40 -2.00
CA ALA A 132 -15.00 -1.23 -2.53
C ALA A 132 -14.52 -2.50 -3.25
N ALA A 133 -13.64 -2.33 -4.24
CA ALA A 133 -12.96 -3.41 -4.96
C ALA A 133 -11.47 -3.43 -4.58
N PRO A 134 -10.93 -4.54 -4.04
CA PRO A 134 -9.53 -4.63 -3.63
C PRO A 134 -8.61 -4.90 -4.82
N VAL A 135 -7.46 -4.23 -4.84
CA VAL A 135 -6.49 -4.28 -5.94
C VAL A 135 -5.34 -5.24 -5.67
N ASN A 136 -4.82 -5.24 -4.45
CA ASN A 136 -3.63 -5.98 -4.06
C ASN A 136 -3.59 -6.22 -2.55
N VAL A 137 -2.61 -7.02 -2.12
CA VAL A 137 -2.13 -7.04 -0.73
C VAL A 137 -0.68 -6.62 -0.72
N HIS A 138 -0.35 -5.60 0.07
CA HIS A 138 1.01 -5.20 0.38
C HIS A 138 1.49 -5.84 1.68
N ARG A 139 2.74 -6.27 1.70
CA ARG A 139 3.49 -6.47 2.94
C ARG A 139 4.24 -5.20 3.28
N VAL A 140 3.97 -4.61 4.43
CA VAL A 140 4.58 -3.34 4.86
C VAL A 140 5.91 -3.58 5.58
N ASN A 141 6.01 -4.61 6.41
CA ASN A 141 7.18 -4.93 7.22
C ASN A 141 8.31 -5.63 6.43
N TRP A 142 8.76 -5.00 5.34
CA TRP A 142 9.92 -5.44 4.58
C TRP A 142 11.19 -4.65 4.91
N ILE A 143 12.34 -5.30 4.77
CA ILE A 143 13.64 -4.67 4.63
C ILE A 143 14.22 -5.02 3.25
N TRP A 144 14.63 -4.00 2.54
CA TRP A 144 15.28 -4.06 1.24
C TRP A 144 16.75 -3.76 1.38
N ALA A 145 17.62 -4.41 0.59
CA ALA A 145 19.04 -4.13 0.60
C ALA A 145 19.63 -4.10 -0.81
N SER A 146 20.62 -3.24 -1.02
CA SER A 146 21.47 -3.25 -2.21
C SER A 146 22.50 -4.37 -2.11
N SER A 147 22.47 -5.33 -3.04
CA SER A 147 23.47 -6.42 -3.06
C SER A 147 24.90 -5.90 -3.18
N ASP A 148 25.12 -4.87 -4.01
CA ASP A 148 26.44 -4.25 -4.20
C ASP A 148 26.93 -3.56 -2.91
N ALA A 149 26.04 -2.82 -2.22
CA ALA A 149 26.39 -2.16 -0.96
C ALA A 149 26.73 -3.18 0.14
N LEU A 150 25.93 -4.25 0.28
CA LEU A 150 26.21 -5.33 1.24
C LEU A 150 27.55 -5.99 0.95
N LYS A 151 27.83 -6.33 -0.31
CA LYS A 151 29.10 -6.93 -0.73
C LYS A 151 30.28 -6.02 -0.43
N LYS A 152 30.20 -4.74 -0.75
CA LYS A 152 31.25 -3.73 -0.48
C LYS A 152 31.54 -3.60 1.01
N ALA A 153 30.52 -3.71 1.87
CA ALA A 153 30.65 -3.60 3.32
C ALA A 153 30.99 -4.94 4.01
N GLY A 154 31.08 -6.05 3.28
CA GLY A 154 31.32 -7.37 3.88
C GLY A 154 30.16 -7.85 4.75
N VAL A 155 28.92 -7.52 4.39
CA VAL A 155 27.68 -8.00 5.02
C VAL A 155 27.22 -9.25 4.26
N ALA A 156 27.34 -10.41 4.90
CA ALA A 156 27.13 -11.70 4.23
C ALA A 156 25.65 -12.12 4.11
N ALA A 157 24.76 -11.61 4.96
CA ALA A 157 23.36 -12.01 5.01
C ALA A 157 22.43 -10.86 5.44
N MET A 158 21.16 -10.97 5.09
CA MET A 158 20.12 -10.07 5.58
C MET A 158 19.94 -10.22 7.10
N PRO A 159 19.85 -9.11 7.86
CA PRO A 159 19.69 -9.14 9.30
C PRO A 159 18.32 -9.69 9.71
N LYS A 160 18.29 -10.61 10.68
CA LYS A 160 17.07 -11.21 11.24
C LYS A 160 16.63 -10.56 12.54
N THR A 161 17.57 -9.93 13.25
CA THR A 161 17.33 -9.21 14.52
C THR A 161 17.79 -7.78 14.42
N TRP A 162 17.34 -6.93 15.33
CA TRP A 162 17.78 -5.53 15.38
C TRP A 162 19.27 -5.41 15.71
N ASP A 163 19.83 -6.31 16.52
CA ASP A 163 21.27 -6.32 16.81
C ASP A 163 22.10 -6.66 15.57
N GLU A 164 21.66 -7.65 14.78
CA GLU A 164 22.30 -7.97 13.49
C GLU A 164 22.16 -6.80 12.50
N PHE A 165 21.00 -6.13 12.50
CA PHE A 165 20.79 -4.94 11.66
C PHE A 165 21.77 -3.82 11.99
N PHE A 166 21.95 -3.50 13.27
CA PHE A 166 22.87 -2.46 13.68
C PHE A 166 24.32 -2.85 13.41
N ALA A 167 24.70 -4.09 13.62
CA ALA A 167 26.04 -4.59 13.28
C ALA A 167 26.31 -4.47 11.77
N ALA A 168 25.32 -4.77 10.93
CA ALA A 168 25.42 -4.59 9.48
C ALA A 168 25.47 -3.11 9.08
N ALA A 169 24.68 -2.26 9.74
CA ALA A 169 24.69 -0.81 9.52
C ALA A 169 26.04 -0.17 9.87
N ASP A 170 26.70 -0.63 10.95
CA ASP A 170 28.05 -0.18 11.32
C ASP A 170 29.08 -0.54 10.24
N LYS A 171 29.00 -1.76 9.66
CA LYS A 171 29.86 -2.16 8.55
C LYS A 171 29.64 -1.30 7.30
N LEU A 172 28.39 -1.01 6.96
CA LEU A 172 28.06 -0.12 5.84
C LEU A 172 28.63 1.28 6.04
N LYS A 173 28.49 1.83 7.26
CA LYS A 173 29.04 3.14 7.63
C LYS A 173 30.57 3.14 7.53
N ALA A 174 31.23 2.09 8.02
CA ALA A 174 32.69 1.93 7.93
C ALA A 174 33.18 1.81 6.48
N ALA A 175 32.37 1.26 5.57
CA ALA A 175 32.64 1.19 4.12
C ALA A 175 32.35 2.50 3.37
N GLY A 176 31.97 3.59 4.07
CA GLY A 176 31.65 4.90 3.49
C GLY A 176 30.33 4.93 2.74
N LEU A 177 29.41 4.04 3.07
CA LEU A 177 28.06 3.97 2.50
C LEU A 177 27.02 4.55 3.48
N ILE A 178 25.88 4.97 2.97
CA ILE A 178 24.73 5.31 3.80
C ILE A 178 24.10 4.00 4.28
N PRO A 179 24.05 3.74 5.60
CA PRO A 179 23.52 2.46 6.07
C PRO A 179 22.03 2.30 5.78
N VAL A 180 21.23 3.36 5.97
CA VAL A 180 19.77 3.34 5.81
C VAL A 180 19.32 4.48 4.91
N ALA A 181 18.77 4.14 3.74
CA ALA A 181 18.04 5.08 2.91
C ALA A 181 16.64 5.26 3.51
N HIS A 182 16.33 6.49 3.89
CA HIS A 182 15.04 6.84 4.48
C HIS A 182 14.41 8.03 3.75
N GLY A 183 13.10 8.01 3.58
CA GLY A 183 12.35 9.17 3.14
C GLY A 183 11.86 9.97 4.35
N GLY A 184 11.66 11.27 4.20
CA GLY A 184 11.44 12.18 5.31
C GLY A 184 10.00 12.67 5.46
N GLN A 185 9.03 11.94 4.94
CA GLN A 185 7.61 12.24 5.14
C GLN A 185 7.08 11.46 6.35
N ASN A 186 6.12 12.00 7.08
CA ASN A 186 5.63 11.44 8.34
C ASN A 186 5.13 9.99 8.25
N TRP A 187 4.48 9.61 7.13
CA TRP A 187 4.04 8.24 6.90
C TRP A 187 5.20 7.25 6.76
N GLN A 188 6.36 7.68 6.25
CA GLN A 188 7.56 6.84 6.13
C GLN A 188 8.21 6.61 7.49
N ASP A 189 8.24 7.65 8.34
CA ASP A 189 8.66 7.53 9.73
C ASP A 189 7.79 6.50 10.45
N PHE A 190 6.46 6.59 10.27
CA PHE A 190 5.52 5.68 10.90
C PHE A 190 5.62 4.25 10.35
N THR A 191 5.85 4.07 9.05
CA THR A 191 6.11 2.75 8.44
C THR A 191 7.32 2.06 9.09
N THR A 192 8.38 2.81 9.31
CA THR A 192 9.57 2.31 10.02
C THR A 192 9.26 2.00 11.48
N PHE A 193 8.55 2.90 12.17
CA PHE A 193 8.17 2.73 13.56
C PHE A 193 7.29 1.50 13.80
N GLU A 194 6.24 1.29 12.99
CA GLU A 194 5.37 0.11 13.15
C GLU A 194 6.11 -1.21 12.91
N SER A 195 7.08 -1.21 11.99
CA SER A 195 7.97 -2.38 11.77
C SER A 195 8.85 -2.65 12.99
N VAL A 196 9.33 -1.59 13.65
CA VAL A 196 10.11 -1.72 14.89
C VAL A 196 9.24 -2.21 16.04
N VAL A 197 8.03 -1.66 16.23
CA VAL A 197 7.11 -2.10 17.27
C VAL A 197 6.76 -3.58 17.11
N LEU A 198 6.50 -4.01 15.88
CA LEU A 198 6.24 -5.41 15.57
C LEU A 198 7.46 -6.30 15.85
N GLY A 199 8.65 -5.87 15.45
CA GLY A 199 9.89 -6.64 15.63
C GLY A 199 10.39 -6.72 17.07
N VAL A 200 10.08 -5.73 17.90
CA VAL A 200 10.45 -5.69 19.32
C VAL A 200 9.43 -6.41 20.19
N GLY A 201 8.14 -6.18 19.93
CA GLY A 201 7.06 -6.64 20.81
C GLY A 201 6.26 -7.84 20.28
N GLY A 202 6.39 -8.16 19.01
CA GLY A 202 5.62 -9.22 18.33
C GLY A 202 4.18 -8.82 18.00
N PRO A 203 3.44 -9.71 17.30
CA PRO A 203 2.10 -9.42 16.80
C PRO A 203 1.08 -9.04 17.87
N LYS A 204 1.13 -9.72 19.03
CA LYS A 204 0.20 -9.43 20.13
C LYS A 204 0.41 -8.03 20.68
N PHE A 205 1.66 -7.66 20.94
CA PHE A 205 2.00 -6.33 21.43
C PHE A 205 1.63 -5.24 20.41
N TYR A 206 1.94 -5.46 19.15
CA TYR A 206 1.54 -4.57 18.06
C TYR A 206 0.02 -4.32 18.05
N GLN A 207 -0.77 -5.40 18.14
CA GLN A 207 -2.23 -5.28 18.18
C GLN A 207 -2.71 -4.51 19.42
N ASP A 208 -2.16 -4.80 20.59
CA ASP A 208 -2.58 -4.13 21.83
C ASP A 208 -2.20 -2.64 21.81
N ALA A 209 -0.96 -2.30 21.40
CA ALA A 209 -0.45 -0.94 21.45
C ALA A 209 -0.97 -0.04 20.30
N LEU A 210 -0.98 -0.55 19.05
CA LEU A 210 -1.24 0.27 17.86
C LEU A 210 -2.65 0.09 17.28
N VAL A 211 -3.26 -1.09 17.41
CA VAL A 211 -4.59 -1.35 16.86
C VAL A 211 -5.69 -1.09 17.91
N LYS A 212 -5.54 -1.64 19.12
CA LYS A 212 -6.49 -1.47 20.22
C LYS A 212 -6.24 -0.18 21.02
N LEU A 213 -5.07 0.42 20.84
CA LEU A 213 -4.66 1.65 21.51
C LEU A 213 -4.69 1.52 23.05
N ASP A 214 -4.28 0.34 23.56
CA ASP A 214 -4.26 0.04 24.98
C ASP A 214 -3.21 0.93 25.70
N ASP A 215 -3.67 1.71 26.66
CA ASP A 215 -2.83 2.68 27.38
C ASP A 215 -1.66 2.02 28.14
N LYS A 216 -1.87 0.78 28.67
CA LYS A 216 -0.81 0.05 29.36
C LYS A 216 0.25 -0.44 28.40
N ALA A 217 -0.17 -0.89 27.21
CA ALA A 217 0.77 -1.30 26.17
C ALA A 217 1.59 -0.12 25.65
N ILE A 218 0.95 1.03 25.40
CA ILE A 218 1.61 2.28 24.95
C ILE A 218 2.60 2.79 26.00
N ASN A 219 2.30 2.65 27.30
CA ASN A 219 3.15 3.12 28.39
C ASN A 219 4.09 2.04 28.97
N SER A 220 4.36 0.96 28.23
CA SER A 220 5.17 -0.17 28.68
C SER A 220 6.66 -0.03 28.35
N ASP A 221 7.50 -0.84 29.02
CA ASP A 221 8.93 -0.96 28.71
C ASP A 221 9.17 -1.48 27.27
N THR A 222 8.24 -2.28 26.71
CA THR A 222 8.33 -2.74 25.32
C THR A 222 8.16 -1.58 24.33
N MET A 223 7.24 -0.63 24.59
CA MET A 223 7.10 0.57 23.77
C MET A 223 8.33 1.48 23.93
N LYS A 224 8.84 1.62 25.16
CA LYS A 224 10.10 2.36 25.43
C LYS A 224 11.24 1.78 24.56
N LYS A 225 11.45 0.48 24.61
CA LYS A 225 12.49 -0.20 23.81
C LYS A 225 12.26 -0.02 22.30
N SER A 226 11.01 -0.03 21.85
CA SER A 226 10.66 0.22 20.45
C SER A 226 11.05 1.64 20.02
N LEU A 227 10.75 2.65 20.82
CA LEU A 227 11.13 4.03 20.55
C LEU A 227 12.65 4.24 20.57
N GLU A 228 13.36 3.61 21.53
CA GLU A 228 14.83 3.64 21.59
C GLU A 228 15.45 3.02 20.34
N THR A 229 14.95 1.86 19.89
CA THR A 229 15.38 1.20 18.67
C THR A 229 15.11 2.07 17.44
N PHE A 230 13.90 2.66 17.35
CA PHE A 230 13.53 3.55 16.27
C PHE A 230 14.43 4.80 16.20
N ARG A 231 14.71 5.44 17.33
CA ARG A 231 15.65 6.57 17.43
C ARG A 231 17.07 6.17 17.00
N ARG A 232 17.51 4.97 17.34
CA ARG A 232 18.81 4.47 16.94
C ARG A 232 18.91 4.30 15.41
N ILE A 233 17.86 3.85 14.74
CA ILE A 233 17.84 3.74 13.26
C ILE A 233 18.11 5.09 12.60
N LYS A 234 17.55 6.17 13.13
CA LYS A 234 17.77 7.53 12.62
C LYS A 234 19.26 7.89 12.52
N THR A 235 20.09 7.43 13.46
CA THR A 235 21.53 7.75 13.47
C THR A 235 22.30 7.13 12.29
N TYR A 236 21.64 6.26 11.51
CA TYR A 236 22.19 5.61 10.32
C TYR A 236 21.63 6.17 9.01
N THR A 237 20.73 7.16 9.07
CA THR A 237 20.20 7.85 7.89
C THR A 237 21.11 9.02 7.49
N ASP A 238 21.00 9.47 6.24
CA ASP A 238 21.74 10.62 5.75
C ASP A 238 21.03 11.97 6.07
N PRO A 239 21.76 13.08 6.16
CA PRO A 239 21.18 14.40 6.46
C PRO A 239 20.16 14.91 5.41
N GLY A 240 20.19 14.38 4.22
CA GLY A 240 19.24 14.74 3.13
C GLY A 240 17.90 13.99 3.20
N ALA A 241 17.67 13.17 4.23
CA ALA A 241 16.43 12.42 4.39
C ALA A 241 15.17 13.28 4.56
N PRO A 242 15.17 14.41 5.33
CA PRO A 242 13.97 15.21 5.52
C PRO A 242 13.28 15.63 4.20
N GLY A 243 11.97 15.36 4.09
CA GLY A 243 11.16 15.69 2.91
C GLY A 243 11.38 14.80 1.68
N ARG A 244 12.33 13.86 1.72
CA ARG A 244 12.59 12.96 0.59
C ARG A 244 11.42 12.03 0.34
N ASP A 245 11.03 11.87 -0.92
CA ASP A 245 10.08 10.86 -1.32
C ASP A 245 10.66 9.44 -1.20
N TRP A 246 9.81 8.47 -0.89
CA TRP A 246 10.20 7.08 -0.64
C TRP A 246 10.93 6.42 -1.84
N ASN A 247 10.49 6.72 -3.05
CA ASN A 247 11.10 6.17 -4.27
C ASN A 247 12.50 6.75 -4.53
N LEU A 248 12.78 7.98 -4.09
CA LEU A 248 14.12 8.55 -4.11
C LEU A 248 15.05 7.85 -3.11
N ALA A 249 14.53 7.45 -1.95
CA ALA A 249 15.28 6.59 -1.03
C ALA A 249 15.56 5.21 -1.65
N THR A 250 14.57 4.59 -2.31
CA THR A 250 14.77 3.33 -3.05
C THR A 250 15.83 3.48 -4.16
N ALA A 251 15.84 4.61 -4.86
CA ALA A 251 16.84 4.90 -5.89
C ALA A 251 18.28 4.90 -5.34
N MET A 252 18.48 5.24 -4.05
CA MET A 252 19.81 5.16 -3.44
C MET A 252 20.30 3.71 -3.30
N LEU A 253 19.40 2.75 -3.02
CA LEU A 253 19.72 1.33 -3.02
C LEU A 253 20.02 0.84 -4.44
N ILE A 254 19.19 1.22 -5.42
CA ILE A 254 19.35 0.87 -6.83
C ILE A 254 20.73 1.33 -7.36
N GLN A 255 21.21 2.47 -6.89
CA GLN A 255 22.52 3.05 -7.25
C GLN A 255 23.69 2.52 -6.41
N GLY A 256 23.44 1.63 -5.44
CA GLY A 256 24.48 1.11 -4.55
C GLY A 256 25.06 2.14 -3.57
N LYS A 257 24.37 3.28 -3.37
CA LYS A 257 24.79 4.34 -2.44
C LYS A 257 24.38 4.10 -1.00
N ALA A 258 23.31 3.31 -0.80
CA ALA A 258 22.81 2.96 0.52
C ALA A 258 22.63 1.44 0.67
N GLY A 259 22.74 0.97 1.93
CA GLY A 259 22.66 -0.43 2.27
C GLY A 259 21.25 -0.96 2.37
N PHE A 260 20.44 -0.38 3.26
CA PHE A 260 19.10 -0.84 3.62
C PHE A 260 18.02 0.22 3.42
N GLN A 261 16.77 -0.24 3.23
CA GLN A 261 15.55 0.57 3.35
C GLN A 261 14.46 -0.27 4.05
N LEU A 262 13.83 0.28 5.08
CA LEU A 262 12.61 -0.25 5.70
C LEU A 262 11.42 0.38 4.98
N MET A 263 10.73 -0.39 4.14
CA MET A 263 9.64 0.10 3.29
C MET A 263 8.82 -1.07 2.78
N GLY A 264 7.53 -0.87 2.56
CA GLY A 264 6.67 -1.89 2.00
C GLY A 264 7.07 -2.38 0.61
N ASP A 265 6.42 -3.42 0.15
CA ASP A 265 6.77 -4.13 -1.08
C ASP A 265 6.59 -3.32 -2.37
N TRP A 266 5.91 -2.17 -2.33
CA TRP A 266 5.88 -1.21 -3.44
C TRP A 266 7.29 -0.72 -3.83
N ALA A 267 8.27 -0.74 -2.92
CA ALA A 267 9.66 -0.43 -3.25
C ALA A 267 10.22 -1.39 -4.31
N LYS A 268 9.76 -2.64 -4.35
CA LYS A 268 10.15 -3.61 -5.39
C LYS A 268 9.75 -3.15 -6.79
N GLY A 269 8.62 -2.45 -6.93
CA GLY A 269 8.18 -1.89 -8.21
C GLY A 269 9.22 -0.94 -8.81
N GLU A 270 9.92 -0.15 -7.99
CA GLU A 270 11.00 0.74 -8.43
C GLU A 270 12.25 -0.03 -8.88
N PHE A 271 12.64 -1.09 -8.16
CA PHE A 271 13.74 -1.96 -8.59
C PHE A 271 13.43 -2.62 -9.93
N ILE A 272 12.21 -3.15 -10.12
CA ILE A 272 11.77 -3.77 -11.37
C ILE A 272 11.74 -2.73 -12.50
N ALA A 273 11.21 -1.52 -12.24
CA ALA A 273 11.19 -0.43 -13.22
C ALA A 273 12.59 -0.01 -13.67
N ALA A 274 13.59 -0.20 -12.80
CA ALA A 274 15.01 0.03 -13.10
C ALA A 274 15.73 -1.21 -13.67
N ASN A 275 14.99 -2.25 -14.06
CA ASN A 275 15.54 -3.53 -14.57
C ASN A 275 16.47 -4.24 -13.58
N LYS A 276 16.20 -4.14 -12.28
CA LYS A 276 16.92 -4.82 -11.21
C LYS A 276 16.21 -6.12 -10.82
N ALA A 277 16.99 -7.17 -10.55
CA ALA A 277 16.50 -8.51 -10.21
C ALA A 277 16.74 -8.85 -8.74
N PRO A 278 15.76 -9.47 -8.05
CA PRO A 278 15.94 -9.95 -6.68
C PRO A 278 16.98 -11.07 -6.62
N GLY A 279 17.71 -11.13 -5.50
CA GLY A 279 18.80 -12.09 -5.30
C GLY A 279 20.11 -11.72 -6.00
N LYS A 280 20.05 -10.96 -7.09
CA LYS A 280 21.20 -10.46 -7.84
C LYS A 280 21.55 -9.02 -7.47
N ASP A 281 20.66 -8.08 -7.80
CA ASP A 281 20.87 -6.64 -7.65
C ASP A 281 20.40 -6.12 -6.29
N PHE A 282 19.38 -6.75 -5.73
CA PHE A 282 18.82 -6.41 -4.43
C PHE A 282 18.37 -7.65 -3.64
N GLN A 283 18.27 -7.51 -2.33
CA GLN A 283 17.76 -8.52 -1.41
C GLN A 283 16.47 -8.05 -0.77
N CYS A 284 15.60 -9.00 -0.41
CA CYS A 284 14.38 -8.77 0.35
C CYS A 284 14.33 -9.71 1.56
N ALA A 285 13.85 -9.20 2.68
CA ALA A 285 13.55 -10.01 3.86
C ALA A 285 12.43 -9.36 4.68
N ALA A 286 11.82 -10.14 5.59
CA ALA A 286 11.02 -9.56 6.66
C ALA A 286 11.87 -8.60 7.49
N ALA A 287 11.31 -7.47 7.94
CA ALA A 287 12.01 -6.55 8.83
C ALA A 287 12.52 -7.28 10.09
N PRO A 288 13.63 -6.85 10.69
CA PRO A 288 14.23 -7.54 11.82
C PRO A 288 13.23 -7.85 12.94
N GLY A 289 13.22 -9.08 13.43
CA GLY A 289 12.30 -9.55 14.47
C GLY A 289 10.88 -9.89 14.00
N THR A 290 10.57 -9.77 12.70
CA THR A 290 9.20 -9.95 12.19
C THR A 290 8.99 -11.18 11.30
N ALA A 291 9.88 -12.19 11.37
CA ALA A 291 9.81 -13.36 10.49
C ALA A 291 8.48 -14.13 10.56
N ASN A 292 7.81 -14.13 11.73
CA ASN A 292 6.54 -14.81 11.95
C ASN A 292 5.33 -13.85 11.91
N ALA A 293 5.49 -12.68 11.31
CA ALA A 293 4.47 -11.66 11.27
C ALA A 293 4.38 -11.02 9.87
N PHE A 294 3.20 -10.53 9.56
CA PHE A 294 2.91 -9.85 8.30
C PHE A 294 2.04 -8.63 8.58
N THR A 295 2.58 -7.44 8.36
CA THR A 295 1.79 -6.20 8.40
C THR A 295 1.19 -5.98 7.02
N PHE A 296 -0.14 -6.09 6.91
CA PHE A 296 -0.80 -5.97 5.63
C PHE A 296 -1.40 -4.58 5.38
N ASN A 297 -1.38 -4.17 4.12
CA ASN A 297 -2.10 -3.05 3.55
C ASN A 297 -2.81 -3.53 2.27
N VAL A 298 -4.03 -3.08 2.05
CA VAL A 298 -4.84 -3.41 0.85
C VAL A 298 -5.20 -2.13 0.14
N ASP A 299 -4.67 -1.93 -1.06
CA ASP A 299 -5.18 -0.87 -1.92
C ASP A 299 -6.55 -1.29 -2.48
N SER A 300 -7.47 -0.37 -2.49
CA SER A 300 -8.81 -0.60 -3.00
C SER A 300 -9.39 0.66 -3.65
N PHE A 301 -10.39 0.47 -4.49
CA PHE A 301 -11.19 1.56 -5.04
C PHE A 301 -12.60 1.52 -4.49
N ILE A 302 -13.03 2.63 -3.88
CA ILE A 302 -14.45 2.91 -3.63
C ILE A 302 -15.06 3.46 -4.91
N LEU A 303 -16.36 3.16 -5.16
CA LEU A 303 -17.11 3.65 -6.30
C LEU A 303 -18.21 4.59 -5.82
N PHE A 304 -18.25 5.81 -6.35
CA PHE A 304 -19.29 6.79 -5.99
C PHE A 304 -20.59 6.52 -6.71
N LYS A 305 -21.74 6.92 -6.12
CA LYS A 305 -23.02 6.87 -6.79
C LYS A 305 -23.03 7.80 -8.00
N LEU A 306 -23.30 7.26 -9.17
CA LEU A 306 -23.45 7.99 -10.43
C LEU A 306 -24.89 7.94 -10.92
N LYS A 307 -25.30 8.94 -11.69
CA LYS A 307 -26.65 9.00 -12.29
C LYS A 307 -26.67 8.48 -13.73
N ASP A 308 -25.58 8.67 -14.46
CA ASP A 308 -25.45 8.28 -15.86
C ASP A 308 -25.22 6.77 -16.00
N ALA A 309 -26.05 6.11 -16.82
CA ALA A 309 -26.02 4.66 -16.99
C ALA A 309 -24.73 4.16 -17.66
N ALA A 310 -24.15 4.92 -18.60
CA ALA A 310 -22.91 4.55 -19.25
C ALA A 310 -21.71 4.64 -18.28
N ALA A 311 -21.70 5.67 -17.42
CA ALA A 311 -20.72 5.81 -16.36
C ALA A 311 -20.85 4.71 -15.29
N GLN A 312 -22.08 4.32 -14.90
CA GLN A 312 -22.32 3.16 -14.02
C GLN A 312 -21.80 1.85 -14.62
N LYS A 313 -22.01 1.65 -15.93
CA LYS A 313 -21.47 0.49 -16.65
C LYS A 313 -19.93 0.51 -16.64
N ALA A 314 -19.31 1.66 -16.91
CA ALA A 314 -17.85 1.81 -16.84
C ALA A 314 -17.30 1.53 -15.43
N GLN A 315 -17.99 1.98 -14.37
CA GLN A 315 -17.61 1.62 -12.98
C GLN A 315 -17.72 0.10 -12.72
N SER A 316 -18.80 -0.54 -13.18
CA SER A 316 -18.96 -1.98 -13.02
C SER A 316 -17.83 -2.75 -13.75
N ASP A 317 -17.49 -2.33 -14.96
CA ASP A 317 -16.41 -2.90 -15.74
C ASP A 317 -15.03 -2.62 -15.13
N LEU A 318 -14.86 -1.47 -14.45
CA LEU A 318 -13.68 -1.16 -13.67
C LEU A 318 -13.50 -2.15 -12.51
N ALA A 319 -14.53 -2.34 -11.70
CA ALA A 319 -14.50 -3.26 -10.56
C ALA A 319 -14.27 -4.71 -11.01
N SER A 320 -14.95 -5.15 -12.09
CA SER A 320 -14.75 -6.46 -12.71
C SER A 320 -13.31 -6.62 -13.23
N SER A 321 -12.75 -5.58 -13.88
CA SER A 321 -11.37 -5.61 -14.36
C SER A 321 -10.37 -5.72 -13.21
N ILE A 322 -10.55 -4.97 -12.14
CA ILE A 322 -9.72 -5.03 -10.93
C ILE A 322 -9.71 -6.45 -10.34
N MET A 323 -10.86 -7.10 -10.31
CA MET A 323 -10.99 -8.44 -9.76
C MET A 323 -10.59 -9.55 -10.75
N SER A 324 -10.28 -9.23 -12.00
CA SER A 324 -9.89 -10.26 -12.99
C SER A 324 -8.52 -10.87 -12.66
N PRO A 325 -8.32 -12.20 -12.88
CA PRO A 325 -7.02 -12.84 -12.67
C PRO A 325 -5.89 -12.19 -13.49
N GLU A 326 -6.20 -11.71 -14.69
CA GLU A 326 -5.25 -11.05 -15.58
C GLU A 326 -4.73 -9.73 -14.97
N PHE A 327 -5.64 -8.87 -14.50
CA PHE A 327 -5.25 -7.64 -13.85
C PHE A 327 -4.47 -7.91 -12.55
N GLN A 328 -4.93 -8.85 -11.73
CA GLN A 328 -4.27 -9.24 -10.50
C GLN A 328 -2.83 -9.72 -10.74
N GLU A 329 -2.56 -10.36 -11.86
CA GLU A 329 -1.19 -10.73 -12.23
C GLU A 329 -0.39 -9.51 -12.70
N VAL A 330 -0.84 -8.83 -13.76
CA VAL A 330 -0.03 -7.80 -14.43
C VAL A 330 0.21 -6.57 -13.54
N PHE A 331 -0.81 -6.16 -12.77
CA PHE A 331 -0.68 -5.05 -11.84
C PHE A 331 0.36 -5.35 -10.76
N ASN A 332 0.25 -6.50 -10.10
CA ASN A 332 1.12 -6.85 -8.98
C ASN A 332 2.56 -7.15 -9.40
N LEU A 333 2.79 -7.64 -10.62
CA LEU A 333 4.13 -7.76 -11.19
C LEU A 333 4.83 -6.40 -11.30
N ASN A 334 4.11 -5.34 -11.70
CA ASN A 334 4.67 -3.98 -11.79
C ASN A 334 4.74 -3.28 -10.43
N LYS A 335 3.72 -3.44 -9.58
CA LYS A 335 3.58 -2.75 -8.28
C LYS A 335 4.53 -3.29 -7.21
N GLY A 336 4.92 -4.57 -7.32
CA GLY A 336 5.75 -5.24 -6.33
C GLY A 336 4.98 -5.97 -5.23
N SER A 337 3.67 -5.80 -5.16
CA SER A 337 2.72 -6.42 -4.21
C SER A 337 2.34 -7.86 -4.61
N ILE A 338 1.40 -8.43 -3.88
CA ILE A 338 0.81 -9.74 -4.21
C ILE A 338 -0.68 -9.61 -4.56
N PRO A 339 -1.21 -10.52 -5.41
CA PRO A 339 -2.63 -10.54 -5.74
C PRO A 339 -3.51 -10.75 -4.50
N VAL A 340 -4.71 -10.13 -4.50
CA VAL A 340 -5.70 -10.37 -3.44
C VAL A 340 -6.44 -11.69 -3.63
N ARG A 341 -6.49 -12.22 -4.87
CA ARG A 341 -7.29 -13.40 -5.20
C ARG A 341 -6.70 -14.66 -4.62
N THR A 342 -7.54 -15.42 -3.92
CA THR A 342 -7.23 -16.78 -3.49
C THR A 342 -6.98 -17.68 -4.72
N GLY A 343 -5.95 -18.53 -4.67
CA GLY A 343 -5.63 -19.45 -5.77
C GLY A 343 -5.05 -18.81 -7.03
N GLN A 344 -4.67 -17.54 -7.00
CA GLN A 344 -3.95 -16.89 -8.10
C GLN A 344 -2.61 -17.61 -8.36
N LYS A 345 -2.32 -17.92 -9.62
CA LYS A 345 -1.04 -18.50 -10.04
C LYS A 345 0.10 -17.52 -9.81
N MET A 346 1.19 -17.99 -9.22
CA MET A 346 2.37 -17.18 -8.88
C MET A 346 3.59 -17.53 -9.75
N ASP A 347 3.42 -18.23 -10.88
CA ASP A 347 4.53 -18.75 -11.70
C ASP A 347 5.42 -17.63 -12.23
N LYS A 348 4.84 -16.50 -12.63
CA LYS A 348 5.56 -15.34 -13.15
C LYS A 348 6.15 -14.41 -12.08
N PHE A 349 5.78 -14.62 -10.82
CA PHE A 349 6.26 -13.81 -9.71
C PHE A 349 7.65 -14.25 -9.23
N ASP A 350 8.43 -13.30 -8.75
CA ASP A 350 9.74 -13.55 -8.16
C ASP A 350 9.64 -14.19 -6.77
N ASP A 351 10.80 -14.61 -6.24
CA ASP A 351 10.87 -15.30 -4.96
C ASP A 351 10.45 -14.41 -3.78
N CYS A 352 10.67 -13.08 -3.83
CA CYS A 352 10.17 -12.15 -2.82
C CYS A 352 8.64 -12.14 -2.77
N ALA A 353 7.96 -12.08 -3.92
CA ALA A 353 6.51 -12.12 -3.99
C ALA A 353 5.94 -13.49 -3.59
N LYS A 354 6.57 -14.59 -4.01
CA LYS A 354 6.16 -15.95 -3.61
C LYS A 354 6.28 -16.15 -2.10
N ALA A 355 7.39 -15.69 -1.50
CA ALA A 355 7.57 -15.71 -0.05
C ALA A 355 6.50 -14.84 0.65
N SER A 356 6.23 -13.64 0.14
CA SER A 356 5.19 -12.76 0.66
C SER A 356 3.81 -13.42 0.65
N ALA A 357 3.42 -14.04 -0.47
CA ALA A 357 2.11 -14.72 -0.58
C ALA A 357 2.00 -15.91 0.39
N LYS A 358 3.08 -16.68 0.56
CA LYS A 358 3.14 -17.77 1.53
C LYS A 358 3.01 -17.24 2.96
N ASP A 359 3.79 -16.23 3.32
CA ASP A 359 3.80 -15.64 4.66
C ASP A 359 2.45 -15.02 5.01
N PHE A 360 1.78 -14.37 4.05
CA PHE A 360 0.42 -13.85 4.24
C PHE A 360 -0.56 -14.96 4.65
N ALA A 361 -0.54 -16.07 3.91
CA ALA A 361 -1.42 -17.21 4.20
C ALA A 361 -1.09 -17.90 5.53
N ASP A 362 0.19 -18.04 5.87
CA ASP A 362 0.64 -18.69 7.11
C ASP A 362 0.38 -17.81 8.34
N THR A 363 0.63 -16.51 8.24
CA THR A 363 0.40 -15.58 9.36
C THR A 363 -1.09 -15.36 9.62
N ALA A 364 -1.94 -15.45 8.61
CA ALA A 364 -3.40 -15.44 8.79
C ALA A 364 -3.88 -16.61 9.66
N LYS A 365 -3.22 -17.77 9.59
CA LYS A 365 -3.56 -18.96 10.40
C LYS A 365 -2.93 -18.93 11.79
N SER A 366 -1.71 -18.38 11.91
CA SER A 366 -0.93 -18.37 13.16
C SER A 366 -1.23 -17.18 14.08
N GLY A 367 -2.04 -16.21 13.63
CA GLY A 367 -2.29 -14.96 14.36
C GLY A 367 -1.18 -13.91 14.21
N GLY A 368 -0.23 -14.13 13.28
CA GLY A 368 0.84 -13.19 12.95
C GLY A 368 0.45 -12.10 11.95
N LEU A 369 -0.76 -12.18 11.35
CA LEU A 369 -1.26 -11.19 10.41
C LEU A 369 -1.83 -9.99 11.16
N VAL A 370 -1.28 -8.80 10.93
CA VAL A 370 -1.71 -7.55 11.57
C VAL A 370 -1.96 -6.46 10.54
N PRO A 371 -3.00 -5.62 10.71
CA PRO A 371 -3.27 -4.50 9.80
C PRO A 371 -2.24 -3.38 10.01
N SER A 372 -1.78 -2.76 8.93
CA SER A 372 -0.89 -1.60 9.01
C SER A 372 -1.63 -0.38 9.55
N VAL A 373 -1.13 0.21 10.62
CA VAL A 373 -1.64 1.48 11.16
C VAL A 373 -1.10 2.63 10.33
N ALA A 374 0.16 2.59 9.94
CA ALA A 374 0.79 3.64 9.12
C ALA A 374 0.13 3.82 7.73
N HIS A 375 -0.62 2.83 7.28
CA HIS A 375 -1.29 2.83 5.96
C HIS A 375 -2.81 2.75 6.05
N GLY A 376 -3.40 3.20 7.15
CA GLY A 376 -4.84 3.38 7.28
C GLY A 376 -5.66 2.09 7.28
N MET A 377 -5.09 0.95 7.75
CA MET A 377 -5.81 -0.33 7.76
C MET A 377 -6.45 -0.69 9.10
N ALA A 378 -6.13 0.03 10.18
CA ALA A 378 -6.42 -0.44 11.53
C ALA A 378 -7.36 0.47 12.34
N ILE A 379 -7.16 1.77 12.30
CA ILE A 379 -7.82 2.75 13.15
C ILE A 379 -8.39 3.90 12.33
N ALA A 380 -9.23 4.74 12.95
CA ALA A 380 -9.82 5.88 12.29
C ALA A 380 -8.76 6.87 11.78
N PRO A 381 -8.94 7.50 10.60
CA PRO A 381 -7.97 8.41 9.99
C PRO A 381 -7.52 9.56 10.89
N ALA A 382 -8.42 10.13 11.69
CA ALA A 382 -8.06 11.21 12.62
C ALA A 382 -7.08 10.74 13.70
N THR A 383 -7.32 9.58 14.30
CA THR A 383 -6.45 8.96 15.30
C THR A 383 -5.10 8.56 14.70
N GLU A 384 -5.14 7.94 13.50
CA GLU A 384 -3.93 7.59 12.75
C GLU A 384 -3.06 8.82 12.51
N GLY A 385 -3.64 9.90 11.98
CA GLY A 385 -2.93 11.15 11.71
C GLY A 385 -2.26 11.71 12.96
N ALA A 386 -2.98 11.75 14.08
CA ALA A 386 -2.44 12.25 15.35
C ALA A 386 -1.25 11.40 15.87
N ILE A 387 -1.34 10.07 15.76
CA ILE A 387 -0.22 9.18 16.15
C ILE A 387 0.95 9.33 15.17
N LYS A 388 0.69 9.40 13.88
CA LYS A 388 1.68 9.63 12.82
C LYS A 388 2.49 10.90 13.11
N ASP A 389 1.82 11.99 13.46
CA ASP A 389 2.47 13.27 13.81
C ASP A 389 3.32 13.15 15.06
N ALA A 390 2.83 12.48 16.12
CA ALA A 390 3.59 12.26 17.34
C ALA A 390 4.87 11.44 17.10
N VAL A 391 4.78 10.39 16.26
CA VAL A 391 5.91 9.55 15.88
C VAL A 391 6.92 10.32 15.02
N SER A 392 6.45 11.08 14.04
CA SER A 392 7.30 11.88 13.16
C SER A 392 7.97 13.03 13.94
N GLN A 393 7.28 13.64 14.89
CA GLN A 393 7.90 14.63 15.77
C GLN A 393 9.04 14.00 16.59
N PHE A 394 8.83 12.81 17.15
CA PHE A 394 9.88 12.10 17.88
C PHE A 394 11.07 11.76 16.97
N TRP A 395 10.82 11.36 15.72
CA TRP A 395 11.88 11.10 14.75
C TRP A 395 12.69 12.36 14.42
N ASN A 396 12.04 13.48 14.16
CA ASN A 396 12.67 14.68 13.63
C ASN A 396 13.25 15.60 14.70
N ASP A 397 12.76 15.55 15.93
CA ASP A 397 13.22 16.41 17.05
C ASP A 397 13.94 15.60 18.13
N ASP A 398 15.27 15.73 18.18
CA ASP A 398 16.11 15.03 19.17
C ASP A 398 15.89 15.48 20.61
N LYS A 399 15.22 16.62 20.81
CA LYS A 399 14.85 17.14 22.15
C LYS A 399 13.65 16.41 22.74
N VAL A 400 12.83 15.77 21.93
CA VAL A 400 11.70 14.96 22.43
C VAL A 400 12.25 13.70 23.06
N SER A 401 12.10 13.54 24.36
CA SER A 401 12.51 12.33 25.07
C SER A 401 11.62 11.14 24.73
N VAL A 402 12.09 9.91 24.99
CA VAL A 402 11.28 8.70 24.83
C VAL A 402 10.02 8.75 25.70
N ALA A 403 10.12 9.25 26.93
CA ALA A 403 8.98 9.42 27.83
C ALA A 403 7.95 10.42 27.29
N ASP A 404 8.40 11.52 26.69
CA ASP A 404 7.51 12.51 26.05
C ASP A 404 6.85 11.93 24.81
N ALA A 405 7.57 11.15 24.01
CA ALA A 405 7.01 10.46 22.85
C ALA A 405 5.91 9.47 23.25
N MET A 406 6.14 8.64 24.27
CA MET A 406 5.13 7.72 24.81
C MET A 406 3.88 8.48 25.25
N LYS A 407 4.04 9.58 26.00
CA LYS A 407 2.92 10.43 26.45
C LYS A 407 2.16 11.05 25.28
N LYS A 408 2.87 11.54 24.24
CA LYS A 408 2.25 12.10 23.03
C LYS A 408 1.47 11.05 22.25
N ILE A 409 2.02 9.84 22.06
CA ILE A 409 1.32 8.73 21.42
C ILE A 409 0.08 8.34 22.23
N ALA A 410 0.17 8.23 23.56
CA ALA A 410 -0.97 7.92 24.42
C ALA A 410 -2.07 9.01 24.38
N THR A 411 -1.68 10.28 24.19
CA THR A 411 -2.63 11.38 23.99
C THR A 411 -3.27 11.30 22.60
N ALA A 412 -2.49 11.09 21.56
CA ALA A 412 -2.95 10.96 20.19
C ALA A 412 -3.91 9.76 20.01
N ALA A 413 -3.67 8.66 20.72
CA ALA A 413 -4.54 7.48 20.72
C ALA A 413 -5.97 7.75 21.23
N LYS A 414 -6.22 8.89 21.90
CA LYS A 414 -7.54 9.32 22.37
C LYS A 414 -8.26 10.27 21.42
N THR A 415 -7.64 10.65 20.32
CA THR A 415 -8.26 11.46 19.26
C THR A 415 -9.41 10.68 18.61
N LYS A 416 -10.55 11.34 18.39
CA LYS A 416 -11.74 10.73 17.79
C LYS A 416 -12.00 11.33 16.42
#